data_b680bae2bca3713ed7e36fe7306e0c66
#
_entry.id   b680bae2bca3713ed7e36fe7306e0c66
#
_cell.length_a   1.000
_cell.length_b   1.000
_cell.length_c   1.000
_cell.angle_alpha   90.00
_cell.angle_beta   90.00
_cell.angle_gamma   90.00
#
_symmetry.space_group_name_H-M   'P 1'
#
loop_
_entity.id
_entity.type
_entity.pdbx_description
1 polymer ?
#
loop_
_entity_poly.entity_id
_entity_poly.type
_entity_poly.pdbx_seq_one_letter_code
_entity_poly.pdbx_strand_id
1 'polypeptide(L)'
;MVAMSALMLATALNGVSATAEAADMPAGKPFYKAPVVEAWNPWMIRLRALGVVTRDSGTVNGIAGSDLATSDVVVPELDISYFFTRNIAAELILGVTKNHVTGAGSLAGVDVGKSWLLPPTLTLQYHFTDFGAFKPYVGAGVNYTFFFSQSAAGGTVTDSHLKDTAAPVVQVGFDYMINNHWGFNVDVKKLWLRPDWNGTLAGGVPVSGKVNLDPWLIGTGITYKF
;
A
#
# COMPACT_ATOMS: atom_id res chain seq x y z
N MET A 1 -63.17 22.81 15.72
CA MET A 1 -64.32 22.79 14.81
C MET A 1 -63.80 22.87 13.42
N VAL A 2 -63.90 21.83 12.68
CA VAL A 2 -64.19 21.60 11.28
C VAL A 2 -63.77 20.19 10.96
N ALA A 3 -64.74 19.34 10.72
CA ALA A 3 -64.59 17.96 10.31
C ALA A 3 -64.26 17.91 8.81
N MET A 4 -63.32 17.10 8.40
CA MET A 4 -63.12 16.72 7.01
C MET A 4 -63.41 15.23 6.83
N SER A 5 -64.47 14.98 6.07
CA SER A 5 -65.00 13.68 5.69
C SER A 5 -64.06 12.95 4.75
N ALA A 6 -63.74 11.70 5.08
CA ALA A 6 -63.01 10.78 4.18
C ALA A 6 -64.02 10.14 3.22
N LEU A 7 -63.84 10.36 1.94
CA LEU A 7 -64.65 9.72 0.86
C LEU A 7 -63.91 8.41 0.46
N MET A 8 -64.53 7.25 0.81
CA MET A 8 -64.08 5.95 0.33
C MET A 8 -64.61 5.72 -1.08
N LEU A 9 -63.66 5.58 -2.03
CA LEU A 9 -63.94 5.11 -3.37
C LEU A 9 -63.63 3.61 -3.47
N ALA A 10 -64.64 2.77 -3.37
CA ALA A 10 -64.53 1.34 -3.61
C ALA A 10 -64.59 1.06 -5.11
N THR A 11 -63.48 0.75 -5.73
CA THR A 11 -63.42 0.21 -7.10
C THR A 11 -63.45 -1.30 -7.08
N ALA A 12 -64.54 -1.88 -7.57
CA ALA A 12 -64.69 -3.31 -7.78
C ALA A 12 -63.70 -3.78 -8.86
N LEU A 13 -62.69 -4.58 -8.54
CA LEU A 13 -61.90 -5.32 -9.50
C LEU A 13 -62.67 -6.60 -9.87
N ASN A 14 -63.22 -6.61 -11.08
CA ASN A 14 -63.67 -7.84 -11.71
C ASN A 14 -62.47 -8.72 -12.03
N GLY A 15 -62.32 -9.84 -11.33
CA GLY A 15 -61.31 -10.84 -11.58
C GLY A 15 -61.53 -11.52 -12.93
N VAL A 16 -60.63 -11.22 -13.87
CA VAL A 16 -60.47 -12.06 -15.05
C VAL A 16 -59.47 -13.16 -14.64
N SER A 17 -60.01 -14.34 -14.35
CA SER A 17 -59.21 -15.55 -14.22
C SER A 17 -58.68 -15.96 -15.58
N ALA A 18 -57.48 -15.50 -15.92
CA ALA A 18 -56.72 -16.07 -17.01
C ALA A 18 -56.20 -17.43 -16.55
N THR A 19 -56.79 -18.50 -17.07
CA THR A 19 -56.19 -19.84 -17.00
C THR A 19 -54.88 -19.79 -17.77
N ALA A 20 -53.78 -19.79 -17.09
CA ALA A 20 -52.48 -20.02 -17.70
C ALA A 20 -52.46 -21.46 -18.21
N GLU A 21 -52.68 -21.68 -19.49
CA GLU A 21 -52.31 -22.93 -20.14
C GLU A 21 -50.77 -23.07 -19.96
N ALA A 22 -50.39 -24.08 -19.20
CA ALA A 22 -48.98 -24.50 -19.13
C ALA A 22 -48.64 -24.97 -20.56
N ALA A 23 -47.92 -24.09 -21.31
CA ALA A 23 -47.34 -24.47 -22.57
C ALA A 23 -46.43 -25.68 -22.33
N ASP A 24 -46.81 -26.82 -22.91
CA ASP A 24 -46.06 -28.04 -22.92
C ASP A 24 -44.65 -27.77 -23.49
N MET A 25 -43.68 -27.52 -22.63
CA MET A 25 -42.31 -27.38 -23.07
C MET A 25 -41.79 -28.77 -23.46
N PRO A 26 -41.33 -28.97 -24.69
CA PRO A 26 -40.79 -30.27 -25.10
C PRO A 26 -39.67 -30.66 -24.18
N ALA A 27 -39.86 -31.80 -23.46
CA ALA A 27 -38.86 -32.42 -22.62
C ALA A 27 -37.65 -32.75 -23.50
N GLY A 28 -36.52 -32.06 -23.29
CA GLY A 28 -35.27 -32.45 -23.94
C GLY A 28 -34.28 -31.37 -24.35
N LYS A 29 -34.54 -30.09 -24.14
CA LYS A 29 -33.49 -29.10 -24.36
C LYS A 29 -32.71 -28.91 -23.05
N PRO A 30 -31.38 -29.17 -23.04
CA PRO A 30 -30.57 -28.88 -21.87
C PRO A 30 -30.73 -27.38 -21.58
N PHE A 31 -31.10 -27.05 -20.33
CA PHE A 31 -31.02 -25.68 -19.84
C PHE A 31 -29.53 -25.29 -19.85
N TYR A 32 -29.14 -24.57 -20.92
CA TYR A 32 -27.86 -23.89 -20.89
C TYR A 32 -27.96 -22.80 -19.81
N LYS A 33 -27.36 -23.07 -18.67
CA LYS A 33 -27.13 -22.04 -17.66
C LYS A 33 -26.41 -20.90 -18.38
N ALA A 34 -27.07 -19.75 -18.52
CA ALA A 34 -26.41 -18.58 -19.11
C ALA A 34 -25.06 -18.39 -18.43
N PRO A 35 -23.98 -18.16 -19.17
CA PRO A 35 -22.69 -17.91 -18.55
C PRO A 35 -22.88 -16.74 -17.57
N VAL A 36 -22.55 -16.98 -16.31
CA VAL A 36 -22.49 -15.91 -15.31
C VAL A 36 -21.37 -15.00 -15.77
N VAL A 37 -21.73 -13.89 -16.40
CA VAL A 37 -20.78 -12.82 -16.71
C VAL A 37 -20.42 -12.20 -15.37
N GLU A 38 -19.28 -12.59 -14.83
CA GLU A 38 -18.75 -12.00 -13.60
C GLU A 38 -18.56 -10.50 -13.87
N ALA A 39 -19.28 -9.67 -13.09
CA ALA A 39 -19.16 -8.22 -13.22
C ALA A 39 -17.73 -7.81 -12.90
N TRP A 40 -17.11 -6.99 -13.75
CA TRP A 40 -15.76 -6.50 -13.52
C TRP A 40 -15.70 -5.71 -12.19
N ASN A 41 -14.88 -6.20 -11.27
CA ASN A 41 -14.61 -5.52 -10.01
C ASN A 41 -13.24 -4.84 -10.09
N PRO A 42 -13.15 -3.52 -9.80
CA PRO A 42 -11.89 -2.76 -9.93
C PRO A 42 -10.93 -2.95 -8.77
N TRP A 43 -11.31 -3.67 -7.71
CA TRP A 43 -10.50 -3.77 -6.50
C TRP A 43 -9.56 -4.97 -6.52
N MET A 44 -8.37 -4.74 -5.99
CA MET A 44 -7.39 -5.78 -5.73
C MET A 44 -6.63 -5.47 -4.43
N ILE A 45 -6.36 -6.49 -3.65
CA ILE A 45 -5.61 -6.39 -2.39
C ILE A 45 -4.39 -7.32 -2.48
N ARG A 46 -3.26 -6.86 -1.95
CA ARG A 46 -2.06 -7.69 -1.77
C ARG A 46 -1.62 -7.65 -0.32
N LEU A 47 -1.20 -8.80 0.19
CA LEU A 47 -0.52 -8.93 1.48
C LEU A 47 0.87 -9.49 1.21
N ARG A 48 1.90 -8.72 1.56
CA ARG A 48 3.29 -9.04 1.25
C ARG A 48 4.17 -9.07 2.49
N ALA A 49 5.24 -9.86 2.43
CA ALA A 49 6.43 -9.69 3.24
C ALA A 49 7.38 -8.78 2.47
N LEU A 50 7.74 -7.65 3.06
CA LEU A 50 8.57 -6.62 2.45
C LEU A 50 9.94 -6.60 3.11
N GLY A 51 10.99 -6.90 2.35
CA GLY A 51 12.39 -6.66 2.72
C GLY A 51 12.78 -5.22 2.40
N VAL A 52 13.28 -4.52 3.38
CA VAL A 52 13.80 -3.15 3.26
C VAL A 52 15.32 -3.24 3.27
N VAL A 53 15.95 -2.97 2.13
CA VAL A 53 17.41 -2.96 1.98
C VAL A 53 17.84 -1.51 1.78
N THR A 54 18.49 -0.94 2.78
CA THR A 54 18.96 0.44 2.75
C THR A 54 20.38 0.52 2.18
N ARG A 55 20.65 1.58 1.41
CA ARG A 55 22.01 1.98 1.05
C ARG A 55 22.35 3.20 1.88
N ASP A 56 22.60 2.95 3.16
CA ASP A 56 22.73 4.01 4.13
C ASP A 56 24.00 4.81 3.88
N SER A 57 23.85 6.12 3.87
CA SER A 57 24.88 7.08 4.07
C SER A 57 24.30 8.30 4.74
N GLY A 58 25.02 8.87 5.67
CA GLY A 58 24.56 10.08 6.37
C GLY A 58 25.72 10.99 6.67
N THR A 59 25.45 12.28 6.74
CA THR A 59 26.44 13.27 7.15
C THR A 59 25.92 14.03 8.35
N VAL A 60 26.77 14.19 9.35
CA VAL A 60 26.53 15.08 10.50
C VAL A 60 27.36 16.32 10.28
N ASN A 61 26.70 17.48 10.25
CA ASN A 61 27.36 18.76 10.02
C ASN A 61 28.37 19.05 11.15
N GLY A 62 29.59 19.40 10.77
CA GLY A 62 30.68 19.69 11.70
C GLY A 62 31.51 18.46 12.11
N ILE A 63 31.16 17.24 11.70
CA ILE A 63 31.92 16.02 11.98
C ILE A 63 32.39 15.40 10.66
N ALA A 64 33.64 15.63 10.30
CA ALA A 64 34.21 15.07 9.08
C ALA A 64 34.30 13.54 9.14
N GLY A 65 33.94 12.86 8.04
CA GLY A 65 33.95 11.39 7.97
C GLY A 65 32.83 10.71 8.77
N SER A 66 31.82 11.47 9.25
CA SER A 66 30.61 10.89 9.86
C SER A 66 29.82 10.13 8.81
N ASP A 67 29.24 8.99 9.23
CA ASP A 67 28.28 8.22 8.45
C ASP A 67 27.21 7.64 9.37
N LEU A 68 26.08 7.23 8.81
CA LEU A 68 24.95 6.66 9.54
C LEU A 68 24.52 5.37 8.84
N ALA A 69 24.21 4.35 9.63
CA ALA A 69 23.76 3.05 9.14
C ALA A 69 22.41 2.67 9.76
N THR A 70 21.60 1.97 8.97
CA THR A 70 20.30 1.45 9.37
C THR A 70 20.26 -0.06 9.13
N SER A 71 19.58 -0.81 9.96
CA SER A 71 19.46 -2.27 9.78
C SER A 71 18.43 -2.64 8.74
N ASP A 72 18.72 -3.66 7.94
CA ASP A 72 17.74 -4.31 7.07
C ASP A 72 16.65 -4.95 7.92
N VAL A 73 15.41 -4.88 7.44
CA VAL A 73 14.23 -5.38 8.15
C VAL A 73 13.24 -6.00 7.20
N VAL A 74 12.52 -7.01 7.69
CA VAL A 74 11.36 -7.58 6.97
C VAL A 74 10.09 -7.20 7.72
N VAL A 75 9.12 -6.63 7.00
CA VAL A 75 7.88 -6.13 7.57
C VAL A 75 6.67 -6.59 6.74
N PRO A 76 5.48 -6.72 7.35
CA PRO A 76 4.25 -6.92 6.60
C PRO A 76 3.85 -5.63 5.87
N GLU A 77 3.37 -5.78 4.64
CA GLU A 77 2.86 -4.70 3.79
C GLU A 77 1.48 -5.07 3.28
N LEU A 78 0.54 -4.14 3.35
CA LEU A 78 -0.80 -4.24 2.79
C LEU A 78 -0.94 -3.23 1.65
N ASP A 79 -1.37 -3.72 0.49
CA ASP A 79 -1.62 -2.90 -0.67
C ASP A 79 -3.07 -2.99 -1.10
N ILE A 80 -3.63 -1.86 -1.45
CA ILE A 80 -4.99 -1.72 -1.96
C ILE A 80 -4.91 -1.04 -3.32
N SER A 81 -5.28 -1.76 -4.38
CA SER A 81 -5.26 -1.25 -5.75
C SER A 81 -6.68 -1.06 -6.27
N TYR A 82 -6.90 0.05 -6.95
CA TYR A 82 -8.11 0.37 -7.68
C TYR A 82 -7.81 0.53 -9.17
N PHE A 83 -8.42 -0.30 -9.98
CA PHE A 83 -8.26 -0.30 -11.44
C PHE A 83 -9.24 0.66 -12.10
N PHE A 84 -8.76 1.75 -12.68
CA PHE A 84 -9.56 2.66 -13.50
C PHE A 84 -9.92 2.03 -14.86
N THR A 85 -9.01 1.20 -15.36
CA THR A 85 -9.16 0.42 -16.59
C THR A 85 -8.56 -0.97 -16.35
N ARG A 86 -8.61 -1.86 -17.34
CA ARG A 86 -7.95 -3.17 -17.25
C ARG A 86 -6.42 -3.07 -17.05
N ASN A 87 -5.82 -1.95 -17.46
CA ASN A 87 -4.37 -1.76 -17.47
C ASN A 87 -3.87 -0.69 -16.49
N ILE A 88 -4.71 0.26 -16.09
CA ILE A 88 -4.29 1.39 -15.25
C ILE A 88 -4.90 1.26 -13.86
N ALA A 89 -4.08 1.27 -12.84
CA ALA A 89 -4.49 1.22 -11.44
C ALA A 89 -3.76 2.25 -10.58
N ALA A 90 -4.45 2.74 -9.55
CA ALA A 90 -3.79 3.39 -8.41
C ALA A 90 -3.62 2.37 -7.29
N GLU A 91 -2.47 2.37 -6.65
CA GLU A 91 -2.18 1.51 -5.50
C GLU A 91 -1.81 2.35 -4.30
N LEU A 92 -2.49 2.12 -3.19
CA LEU A 92 -2.14 2.63 -1.87
C LEU A 92 -1.43 1.52 -1.11
N ILE A 93 -0.20 1.80 -0.70
CA ILE A 93 0.70 0.89 0.01
C ILE A 93 0.78 1.33 1.46
N LEU A 94 0.55 0.42 2.39
CA LEU A 94 0.54 0.65 3.82
C LEU A 94 1.45 -0.37 4.51
N GLY A 95 2.34 0.12 5.35
CA GLY A 95 3.23 -0.71 6.17
C GLY A 95 3.70 0.08 7.37
N VAL A 96 4.12 -0.61 8.40
CA VAL A 96 4.74 0.01 9.58
C VAL A 96 6.06 -0.69 9.84
N THR A 97 7.12 0.07 10.00
CA THR A 97 8.45 -0.46 10.29
C THR A 97 9.08 0.26 11.46
N LYS A 98 9.97 -0.43 12.13
CA LYS A 98 10.79 0.14 13.20
C LYS A 98 12.24 0.08 12.77
N ASN A 99 12.88 1.23 12.70
CA ASN A 99 14.29 1.33 12.34
C ASN A 99 15.13 1.72 13.54
N HIS A 100 16.34 1.17 13.55
CA HIS A 100 17.40 1.51 14.50
C HIS A 100 18.54 2.16 13.71
N VAL A 101 18.93 3.36 14.11
CA VAL A 101 20.00 4.13 13.47
C VAL A 101 21.23 4.09 14.34
N THR A 102 22.35 3.69 13.76
CA THR A 102 23.65 3.65 14.41
C THR A 102 24.66 4.53 13.66
N GLY A 103 25.61 5.09 14.37
CA GLY A 103 26.72 5.83 13.77
C GLY A 103 27.69 4.89 13.07
N ALA A 104 28.21 5.35 11.92
CA ALA A 104 29.24 4.69 11.14
C ALA A 104 30.38 5.68 10.83
N GLY A 105 31.43 5.22 10.18
CA GLY A 105 32.60 6.05 9.91
C GLY A 105 33.27 6.57 11.21
N SER A 106 33.45 7.88 11.31
CA SER A 106 34.01 8.51 12.53
C SER A 106 33.10 8.46 13.75
N LEU A 107 31.83 8.09 13.55
CA LEU A 107 30.80 7.88 14.60
C LEU A 107 30.58 6.40 14.93
N ALA A 108 31.44 5.49 14.46
CA ALA A 108 31.29 4.07 14.70
C ALA A 108 31.16 3.75 16.18
N GLY A 109 30.15 2.93 16.55
CA GLY A 109 29.86 2.57 17.93
C GLY A 109 28.96 3.54 18.70
N VAL A 110 28.51 4.64 18.06
CA VAL A 110 27.52 5.54 18.65
C VAL A 110 26.12 5.03 18.28
N ASP A 111 25.31 4.70 19.28
CA ASP A 111 23.88 4.44 19.07
C ASP A 111 23.16 5.81 18.99
N VAL A 112 22.45 6.04 17.86
CA VAL A 112 21.76 7.32 17.60
C VAL A 112 20.33 7.27 18.13
N GLY A 113 19.64 6.14 17.90
CA GLY A 113 18.28 5.99 18.41
C GLY A 113 17.38 5.09 17.55
N LYS A 114 16.12 5.05 17.93
CA LYS A 114 15.07 4.24 17.29
C LYS A 114 13.92 5.12 16.87
N SER A 115 13.29 4.77 15.74
CA SER A 115 12.12 5.44 15.22
C SER A 115 11.14 4.45 14.61
N TRP A 116 9.85 4.70 14.79
CA TRP A 116 8.81 4.03 14.03
C TRP A 116 8.49 4.85 12.80
N LEU A 117 8.28 4.19 11.68
CA LEU A 117 7.97 4.79 10.39
C LEU A 117 6.63 4.24 9.88
N LEU A 118 5.79 5.16 9.44
CA LEU A 118 4.61 4.86 8.63
C LEU A 118 4.81 5.55 7.27
N PRO A 119 5.24 4.82 6.24
CA PRO A 119 5.50 5.35 4.90
C PRO A 119 4.35 5.08 3.91
N PRO A 120 3.14 5.67 4.06
CA PRO A 120 2.12 5.52 3.03
C PRO A 120 2.68 5.93 1.68
N THR A 121 2.42 5.09 0.69
CA THR A 121 2.90 5.30 -0.68
C THR A 121 1.73 5.18 -1.64
N LEU A 122 1.59 6.17 -2.51
CA LEU A 122 0.59 6.16 -3.58
C LEU A 122 1.31 6.06 -4.93
N THR A 123 0.99 5.02 -5.69
CA THR A 123 1.55 4.81 -7.03
C THR A 123 0.47 4.71 -8.09
N LEU A 124 0.75 5.17 -9.28
CA LEU A 124 0.01 4.88 -10.49
C LEU A 124 0.75 3.77 -11.24
N GLN A 125 0.03 2.69 -11.57
CA GLN A 125 0.59 1.49 -12.19
C GLN A 125 0.00 1.28 -13.57
N TYR A 126 0.82 0.74 -14.47
CA TYR A 126 0.38 0.18 -15.74
C TYR A 126 0.62 -1.33 -15.74
N HIS A 127 -0.45 -2.10 -15.86
CA HIS A 127 -0.46 -3.56 -15.90
C HIS A 127 -0.53 -4.06 -17.34
N PHE A 128 0.38 -4.95 -17.70
CA PHE A 128 0.39 -5.64 -18.98
C PHE A 128 -0.48 -6.90 -18.84
N THR A 129 -1.68 -6.91 -19.39
CA THR A 129 -2.68 -7.95 -19.14
C THR A 129 -2.70 -9.07 -20.17
N ASP A 130 -1.92 -8.98 -21.24
CA ASP A 130 -1.99 -9.88 -22.40
C ASP A 130 -1.10 -11.14 -22.29
N PHE A 131 -0.45 -11.33 -21.14
CA PHE A 131 0.47 -12.46 -20.89
C PHE A 131 -0.19 -13.64 -20.13
N GLY A 132 -1.48 -13.86 -20.31
CA GLY A 132 -2.19 -14.95 -19.64
C GLY A 132 -2.20 -14.84 -18.11
N ALA A 133 -1.70 -15.85 -17.41
CA ALA A 133 -1.63 -15.84 -15.95
C ALA A 133 -0.57 -14.85 -15.40
N PHE A 134 0.47 -14.56 -16.16
CA PHE A 134 1.54 -13.64 -15.80
C PHE A 134 1.12 -12.21 -16.12
N LYS A 135 1.06 -11.35 -15.12
CA LYS A 135 0.61 -9.95 -15.21
C LYS A 135 1.71 -9.02 -14.70
N PRO A 136 2.71 -8.72 -15.52
CA PRO A 136 3.74 -7.76 -15.12
C PRO A 136 3.16 -6.34 -15.06
N TYR A 137 3.78 -5.48 -14.24
CA TYR A 137 3.43 -4.09 -14.14
C TYR A 137 4.64 -3.21 -13.84
N VAL A 138 4.49 -1.95 -14.16
CA VAL A 138 5.40 -0.87 -13.78
C VAL A 138 4.61 0.24 -13.14
N GLY A 139 5.21 0.99 -12.23
CA GLY A 139 4.54 2.08 -11.56
C GLY A 139 5.49 3.17 -11.12
N ALA A 140 4.91 4.34 -10.88
CA ALA A 140 5.60 5.48 -10.28
C ALA A 140 4.65 6.24 -9.37
N GLY A 141 5.19 6.93 -8.38
CA GLY A 141 4.36 7.64 -7.42
C GLY A 141 5.14 8.42 -6.38
N VAL A 142 4.49 8.65 -5.25
CA VAL A 142 5.02 9.43 -4.14
C VAL A 142 4.83 8.65 -2.84
N ASN A 143 5.89 8.58 -2.08
CA ASN A 143 5.90 8.15 -0.69
C ASN A 143 5.88 9.38 0.21
N TYR A 144 5.16 9.30 1.34
CA TYR A 144 5.28 10.28 2.42
C TYR A 144 5.56 9.52 3.72
N THR A 145 6.77 9.68 4.25
CA THR A 145 7.17 8.96 5.46
C THR A 145 6.95 9.81 6.70
N PHE A 146 6.10 9.30 7.60
CA PHE A 146 5.92 9.84 8.94
C PHE A 146 6.87 9.16 9.90
N PHE A 147 7.63 9.96 10.66
CA PHE A 147 8.51 9.48 11.72
C PHE A 147 7.88 9.77 13.08
N PHE A 148 7.60 8.73 13.86
CA PHE A 148 6.95 8.87 15.16
C PHE A 148 7.61 8.00 16.23
N SER A 149 7.29 8.27 17.50
CA SER A 149 7.88 7.56 18.65
C SER A 149 9.41 7.50 18.56
N GLN A 150 10.00 8.64 18.18
CA GLN A 150 11.45 8.78 18.08
C GLN A 150 12.06 8.86 19.47
N SER A 151 13.12 8.10 19.70
CA SER A 151 13.86 8.11 20.97
C SER A 151 15.35 8.09 20.70
N ALA A 152 16.06 9.02 21.30
CA ALA A 152 17.52 8.98 21.35
C ALA A 152 17.99 7.75 22.15
N ALA A 153 19.15 7.22 21.81
CA ALA A 153 19.72 6.08 22.51
C ALA A 153 20.27 6.44 23.92
N GLY A 154 20.45 7.73 24.19
CA GLY A 154 21.13 8.22 25.40
C GLY A 154 22.65 8.25 25.25
N GLY A 155 23.34 8.69 26.30
CA GLY A 155 24.80 8.82 26.24
C GLY A 155 25.25 10.01 25.39
N THR A 156 25.88 9.76 24.23
CA THR A 156 26.43 10.81 23.37
C THR A 156 25.33 11.63 22.67
N VAL A 157 24.21 10.98 22.30
CA VAL A 157 23.05 11.65 21.66
C VAL A 157 21.90 11.66 22.66
N THR A 158 21.49 12.85 23.11
CA THR A 158 20.44 13.03 24.13
C THR A 158 19.08 13.34 23.52
N ASP A 159 19.06 13.83 22.27
CA ASP A 159 17.84 14.03 21.49
C ASP A 159 18.09 13.67 20.01
N SER A 160 17.07 13.13 19.34
CA SER A 160 17.19 12.67 17.95
C SER A 160 15.83 12.77 17.25
N HIS A 161 15.76 13.54 16.19
CA HIS A 161 14.53 13.81 15.46
C HIS A 161 14.76 13.80 13.94
N LEU A 162 14.07 12.89 13.24
CA LEU A 162 13.93 12.85 11.78
C LEU A 162 12.67 13.61 11.38
N LYS A 163 12.77 14.42 10.34
CA LYS A 163 11.63 15.15 9.79
C LYS A 163 10.84 14.30 8.80
N ASP A 164 9.52 14.42 8.87
CA ASP A 164 8.64 13.83 7.87
C ASP A 164 9.03 14.29 6.47
N THR A 165 9.06 13.36 5.53
CA THR A 165 9.66 13.61 4.22
C THR A 165 8.87 12.91 3.12
N ALA A 166 8.62 13.65 2.03
CA ALA A 166 8.10 13.10 0.78
C ALA A 166 9.25 12.61 -0.11
N ALA A 167 9.03 11.51 -0.80
CA ALA A 167 10.01 10.91 -1.70
C ALA A 167 9.36 10.35 -2.97
N PRO A 168 9.96 10.51 -4.15
CA PRO A 168 9.51 9.82 -5.32
C PRO A 168 9.79 8.32 -5.22
N VAL A 169 8.92 7.54 -5.86
CA VAL A 169 9.04 6.08 -5.93
C VAL A 169 8.81 5.59 -7.34
N VAL A 170 9.57 4.58 -7.74
CA VAL A 170 9.29 3.78 -8.93
C VAL A 170 9.20 2.32 -8.52
N GLN A 171 8.41 1.55 -9.26
CA GLN A 171 8.22 0.13 -8.97
C GLN A 171 8.10 -0.69 -10.25
N VAL A 172 8.48 -1.95 -10.15
CA VAL A 172 8.30 -2.98 -11.14
C VAL A 172 7.95 -4.28 -10.43
N GLY A 173 6.98 -5.00 -10.95
CA GLY A 173 6.56 -6.25 -10.36
C GLY A 173 5.70 -7.09 -11.29
N PHE A 174 5.21 -8.18 -10.77
CA PHE A 174 4.24 -9.02 -11.48
C PHE A 174 3.30 -9.72 -10.49
N ASP A 175 2.09 -9.98 -10.96
CA ASP A 175 1.18 -10.94 -10.36
C ASP A 175 1.14 -12.18 -11.23
N TYR A 176 1.25 -13.36 -10.63
CA TYR A 176 1.00 -14.63 -11.29
C TYR A 176 -0.33 -15.19 -10.78
N MET A 177 -1.37 -15.09 -11.60
CA MET A 177 -2.73 -15.47 -11.23
C MET A 177 -2.92 -16.97 -11.35
N ILE A 178 -3.25 -17.63 -10.22
CA ILE A 178 -3.55 -19.07 -10.15
C ILE A 178 -4.98 -19.33 -10.67
N ASN A 179 -5.89 -18.39 -10.40
CA ASN A 179 -7.27 -18.38 -10.89
C ASN A 179 -7.74 -16.92 -11.03
N ASN A 180 -9.04 -16.67 -11.24
CA ASN A 180 -9.57 -15.32 -11.46
C ASN A 180 -9.36 -14.38 -10.25
N HIS A 181 -9.23 -14.92 -9.05
CA HIS A 181 -9.15 -14.15 -7.80
C HIS A 181 -7.79 -14.20 -7.14
N TRP A 182 -7.16 -15.38 -7.06
CA TRP A 182 -5.95 -15.60 -6.29
C TRP A 182 -4.71 -15.62 -7.17
N GLY A 183 -3.67 -14.97 -6.70
CA GLY A 183 -2.36 -14.94 -7.33
C GLY A 183 -1.23 -14.81 -6.33
N PHE A 184 -0.03 -14.90 -6.85
CA PHE A 184 1.22 -14.64 -6.16
C PHE A 184 1.85 -13.38 -6.75
N ASN A 185 2.43 -12.53 -5.90
CA ASN A 185 3.04 -11.27 -6.30
C ASN A 185 4.52 -11.22 -5.94
N VAL A 186 5.31 -10.64 -6.82
CA VAL A 186 6.67 -10.17 -6.56
C VAL A 186 6.79 -8.73 -7.03
N ASP A 187 7.41 -7.89 -6.22
CA ASP A 187 7.52 -6.46 -6.46
C ASP A 187 8.87 -5.93 -5.98
N VAL A 188 9.43 -5.01 -6.73
CA VAL A 188 10.65 -4.27 -6.38
C VAL A 188 10.37 -2.79 -6.54
N LYS A 189 10.63 -2.03 -5.47
CA LYS A 189 10.49 -0.57 -5.46
C LYS A 189 11.82 0.10 -5.17
N LYS A 190 12.02 1.26 -5.76
CA LYS A 190 13.12 2.16 -5.43
C LYS A 190 12.54 3.47 -4.94
N LEU A 191 12.94 3.88 -3.74
CA LEU A 191 12.62 5.19 -3.16
C LEU A 191 13.88 6.05 -3.11
N TRP A 192 13.71 7.38 -3.22
CA TRP A 192 14.75 8.37 -2.96
C TRP A 192 14.39 9.17 -1.71
N LEU A 193 14.54 8.52 -0.54
CA LEU A 193 14.11 9.05 0.76
C LEU A 193 15.29 9.64 1.50
N ARG A 194 15.28 10.95 1.71
CA ARG A 194 16.40 11.73 2.28
C ARG A 194 15.93 12.71 3.34
N PRO A 195 15.49 12.23 4.52
CA PRO A 195 15.04 13.08 5.60
C PRO A 195 16.17 13.93 6.20
N ASP A 196 15.81 15.14 6.63
CA ASP A 196 16.64 15.94 7.52
C ASP A 196 16.61 15.36 8.93
N TRP A 197 17.76 15.32 9.57
CA TRP A 197 17.94 14.92 10.95
C TRP A 197 18.43 16.07 11.82
N ASN A 198 17.84 16.20 13.01
CA ASN A 198 18.29 17.12 14.05
C ASN A 198 18.49 16.33 15.34
N GLY A 199 19.52 16.65 16.09
CA GLY A 199 19.81 16.02 17.36
C GLY A 199 20.51 16.96 18.33
N THR A 200 20.68 16.51 19.56
CA THR A 200 21.43 17.19 20.59
C THR A 200 22.43 16.22 21.18
N LEU A 201 23.69 16.66 21.26
CA LEU A 201 24.76 15.89 21.92
C LEU A 201 24.76 16.15 23.43
N ALA A 202 25.42 15.25 24.18
CA ALA A 202 25.70 15.45 25.59
C ALA A 202 26.40 16.79 25.80
N GLY A 203 25.90 17.59 26.75
CA GLY A 203 26.34 18.98 26.94
C GLY A 203 25.47 20.03 26.29
N GLY A 204 24.35 19.61 25.64
CA GLY A 204 23.37 20.55 25.06
C GLY A 204 23.76 21.13 23.69
N VAL A 205 24.73 20.54 23.01
CA VAL A 205 25.21 21.03 21.71
C VAL A 205 24.25 20.57 20.59
N PRO A 206 23.54 21.49 19.88
CA PRO A 206 22.67 21.10 18.78
C PRO A 206 23.51 20.67 17.57
N VAL A 207 23.08 19.59 16.93
CA VAL A 207 23.67 19.06 15.70
C VAL A 207 22.57 18.79 14.69
N SER A 208 22.90 18.90 13.41
CA SER A 208 21.97 18.58 12.32
C SER A 208 22.69 17.84 11.21
N GLY A 209 21.93 17.15 10.38
CA GLY A 209 22.49 16.41 9.27
C GLY A 209 21.44 15.98 8.26
N LYS A 210 21.88 15.23 7.28
CA LYS A 210 21.01 14.55 6.30
C LYS A 210 21.26 13.06 6.34
N VAL A 211 20.19 12.31 6.30
CA VAL A 211 20.24 10.85 6.22
C VAL A 211 19.76 10.46 4.82
N ASN A 212 20.59 9.74 4.06
CA ASN A 212 20.20 9.22 2.76
C ASN A 212 19.84 7.75 2.95
N LEU A 213 18.56 7.45 3.05
CA LEU A 213 18.07 6.07 3.20
C LEU A 213 18.00 5.37 1.86
N ASP A 214 17.50 6.07 0.86
CA ASP A 214 17.35 5.63 -0.55
C ASP A 214 17.12 4.11 -0.71
N PRO A 215 16.12 3.51 -0.02
CA PRO A 215 15.98 2.06 0.09
C PRO A 215 15.58 1.39 -1.21
N TRP A 216 15.99 0.14 -1.35
CA TRP A 216 15.34 -0.84 -2.19
C TRP A 216 14.34 -1.63 -1.36
N LEU A 217 13.12 -1.75 -1.83
CA LEU A 217 12.06 -2.50 -1.20
C LEU A 217 11.74 -3.70 -2.09
N ILE A 218 11.89 -4.89 -1.54
CA ILE A 218 11.64 -6.15 -2.27
C ILE A 218 10.51 -6.88 -1.55
N GLY A 219 9.37 -6.98 -2.21
CA GLY A 219 8.16 -7.58 -1.66
C GLY A 219 7.77 -8.89 -2.35
N THR A 220 7.24 -9.81 -1.59
CA THR A 220 6.60 -11.02 -2.11
C THR A 220 5.39 -11.38 -1.25
N GLY A 221 4.34 -11.90 -1.89
CA GLY A 221 3.11 -12.20 -1.16
C GLY A 221 2.00 -12.73 -2.03
N ILE A 222 0.80 -12.63 -1.50
CA ILE A 222 -0.42 -13.09 -2.14
C ILE A 222 -1.25 -11.92 -2.64
N THR A 223 -1.88 -12.12 -3.81
CA THR A 223 -2.81 -11.18 -4.44
C THR A 223 -4.21 -11.78 -4.38
N TYR A 224 -5.18 -10.95 -4.05
CA TYR A 224 -6.60 -11.24 -4.21
C TYR A 224 -7.26 -10.14 -5.07
N LYS A 225 -7.85 -10.55 -6.17
CA LYS A 225 -8.62 -9.71 -7.08
C LYS A 225 -10.10 -10.05 -6.94
N PHE A 226 -10.92 -9.04 -6.68
CA PHE A 226 -12.37 -9.21 -6.52
C PHE A 226 -13.10 -9.38 -7.84
#